data_0d17ed832d9c95c76fdeaa991b461902
#
_entry.id   0d17ed832d9c95c76fdeaa991b461902
#
_cell.length_a   1.000
_cell.length_b   1.000
_cell.length_c   1.000
_cell.angle_alpha   90.00
_cell.angle_beta   90.00
_cell.angle_gamma   90.00
#
_symmetry.space_group_name_H-M   'P 1'
#
loop_
_entity.id
_entity.type
_entity.pdbx_description
1 polymer ?
#
loop_
_entity_poly.entity_id
_entity_poly.type
_entity_poly.pdbx_seq_one_letter_code
_entity_poly.pdbx_strand_id
1 'polypeptide(L)'
;MKKYLICSDIHRRVERLKEILKKEKGLDGIIIAGDIEADSDEIRQLAGDTPVYMVGGNCDSWWGEDLPSLITIPACGHRIMVTHGHRYSVPYLNRLAEKAREKKADIVIFGHTHCYFMKKENGILFLNPGAIRGCRDTGRPSYCLMVLGDDGKIHVRKKEFR
;
A
#
# COMPACT_ATOMS: atom_id res chain seq x y z
N MET A 1 -16.67 -0.03 -10.33
CA MET A 1 -15.55 -0.94 -9.97
C MET A 1 -14.21 -0.20 -10.09
N LYS A 2 -13.35 -0.38 -9.13
CA LYS A 2 -12.00 0.19 -9.12
C LYS A 2 -10.98 -0.88 -8.81
N LYS A 3 -9.88 -0.89 -9.56
CA LYS A 3 -8.77 -1.83 -9.39
C LYS A 3 -7.50 -1.08 -8.99
N TYR A 4 -6.93 -1.46 -7.86
CA TYR A 4 -5.72 -0.84 -7.33
C TYR A 4 -4.57 -1.84 -7.23
N LEU A 5 -3.39 -1.38 -7.60
CA LEU A 5 -2.15 -2.04 -7.24
C LEU A 5 -1.76 -1.54 -5.85
N ILE A 6 -1.55 -2.46 -4.93
CA ILE A 6 -1.14 -2.15 -3.55
C ILE A 6 0.26 -2.69 -3.33
N CYS A 7 1.19 -1.82 -2.98
CA CYS A 7 2.57 -2.23 -2.69
C CYS A 7 3.18 -1.36 -1.59
N SER A 8 4.31 -1.78 -1.08
CA SER A 8 5.01 -1.09 0.01
C SER A 8 6.48 -1.53 0.06
N ASP A 9 7.28 -0.77 0.79
CA ASP A 9 8.65 -1.15 1.14
C ASP A 9 9.46 -1.52 -0.10
N ILE A 10 9.51 -0.58 -1.03
CA ILE A 10 10.23 -0.72 -2.30
C ILE A 10 11.74 -0.70 -2.07
N HIS A 11 12.22 0.13 -1.15
CA HIS A 11 13.62 0.24 -0.75
C HIS A 11 14.56 0.27 -1.97
N ARG A 12 14.36 1.27 -2.85
CA ARG A 12 15.16 1.48 -4.09
C ARG A 12 14.93 0.46 -5.21
N ARG A 13 14.12 -0.57 -4.99
CA ARG A 13 13.88 -1.63 -5.98
C ARG A 13 12.86 -1.20 -7.05
N VAL A 14 13.07 -0.01 -7.63
CA VAL A 14 12.17 0.57 -8.62
C VAL A 14 11.99 -0.33 -9.85
N GLU A 15 13.02 -1.08 -10.22
CA GLU A 15 12.94 -2.01 -11.35
C GLU A 15 11.89 -3.10 -11.12
N ARG A 16 11.70 -3.53 -9.89
CA ARG A 16 10.65 -4.50 -9.56
C ARG A 16 9.26 -3.90 -9.75
N LEU A 17 9.07 -2.65 -9.34
CA LEU A 17 7.81 -1.94 -9.60
C LEU A 17 7.55 -1.82 -11.09
N LYS A 18 8.57 -1.49 -11.86
CA LYS A 18 8.48 -1.40 -13.32
C LYS A 18 8.02 -2.73 -13.93
N GLU A 19 8.58 -3.86 -13.46
CA GLU A 19 8.17 -5.19 -13.93
C GLU A 19 6.70 -5.48 -13.58
N ILE A 20 6.25 -5.10 -12.39
CA ILE A 20 4.86 -5.26 -11.98
C ILE A 20 3.94 -4.47 -12.92
N LEU A 21 4.28 -3.22 -13.22
CA LEU A 21 3.47 -2.35 -14.07
C LEU A 21 3.41 -2.83 -15.53
N LYS A 22 4.38 -3.61 -15.97
CA LYS A 22 4.32 -4.26 -17.28
C LYS A 22 3.28 -5.37 -17.31
N LYS A 23 3.09 -6.08 -16.21
CA LYS A 23 2.15 -7.20 -16.10
C LYS A 23 0.74 -6.77 -15.78
N GLU A 24 0.59 -5.83 -14.86
CA GLU A 24 -0.72 -5.45 -14.32
C GLU A 24 -1.29 -4.29 -15.11
N LYS A 25 -2.40 -4.54 -15.78
CA LYS A 25 -3.07 -3.57 -16.64
C LYS A 25 -4.45 -3.20 -16.10
N GLY A 26 -4.99 -2.10 -16.59
CA GLY A 26 -6.32 -1.65 -16.21
C GLY A 26 -6.41 -1.16 -14.76
N LEU A 27 -5.33 -0.59 -14.27
CA LEU A 27 -5.29 -0.06 -12.91
C LEU A 27 -5.96 1.32 -12.86
N ASP A 28 -6.81 1.51 -11.86
CA ASP A 28 -7.43 2.80 -11.54
C ASP A 28 -6.57 3.61 -10.56
N GLY A 29 -5.61 2.97 -9.92
CA GLY A 29 -4.69 3.64 -9.04
C GLY A 29 -3.59 2.70 -8.53
N ILE A 30 -2.53 3.31 -8.04
CA ILE A 30 -1.41 2.63 -7.40
C ILE A 30 -1.27 3.21 -6.00
N ILE A 31 -1.30 2.35 -4.99
CA ILE A 31 -1.18 2.75 -3.58
C ILE A 31 0.13 2.20 -3.04
N ILE A 32 0.98 3.09 -2.54
CA ILE A 32 2.30 2.72 -2.00
C ILE A 32 2.39 3.16 -0.54
N ALA A 33 2.53 2.19 0.35
CA ALA A 33 2.47 2.41 1.79
C ALA A 33 3.84 2.73 2.43
N GLY A 34 4.69 3.46 1.72
CA GLY A 34 5.93 4.02 2.27
C GLY A 34 7.19 3.20 2.05
N ASP A 35 8.30 3.76 2.48
CA ASP A 35 9.67 3.25 2.33
C ASP A 35 10.02 2.95 0.87
N ILE A 36 9.85 3.97 0.04
CA ILE A 36 10.14 3.91 -1.39
C ILE A 36 11.65 4.04 -1.62
N GLU A 37 12.28 4.96 -0.94
CA GLU A 37 13.70 5.32 -1.08
C GLU A 37 14.08 5.58 -2.53
N ALA A 38 13.24 6.37 -3.23
CA ALA A 38 13.45 6.79 -4.61
C ALA A 38 12.70 8.09 -4.85
N ASP A 39 13.01 8.75 -5.95
CA ASP A 39 12.32 9.98 -6.35
C ASP A 39 10.84 9.69 -6.66
N SER A 40 9.95 10.37 -5.96
CA SER A 40 8.50 10.21 -6.17
C SER A 40 8.06 10.57 -7.59
N ASP A 41 8.72 11.54 -8.22
CA ASP A 41 8.43 11.91 -9.61
C ASP A 41 8.78 10.78 -10.58
N GLU A 42 9.85 10.05 -10.33
CA GLU A 42 10.21 8.86 -11.10
C GLU A 42 9.11 7.80 -11.03
N ILE A 43 8.56 7.59 -9.83
CA ILE A 43 7.45 6.64 -9.63
C ILE A 43 6.22 7.08 -10.44
N ARG A 44 5.88 8.37 -10.38
CA ARG A 44 4.75 8.91 -11.14
C ARG A 44 4.94 8.78 -12.64
N GLN A 45 6.14 8.98 -13.14
CA GLN A 45 6.47 8.81 -14.55
C GLN A 45 6.29 7.36 -15.00
N LEU A 46 6.70 6.40 -14.18
CA LEU A 46 6.49 4.97 -14.46
C LEU A 46 5.00 4.62 -14.54
N ALA A 47 4.18 5.26 -13.75
CA ALA A 47 2.74 5.02 -13.70
C ALA A 47 1.99 5.61 -14.89
N GLY A 48 2.59 6.56 -15.61
CA GLY A 48 1.93 7.25 -16.72
C GLY A 48 0.71 8.02 -16.25
N ASP A 49 -0.46 7.73 -16.83
CA ASP A 49 -1.71 8.41 -16.47
C ASP A 49 -2.40 7.82 -15.23
N THR A 50 -1.91 6.71 -14.70
CA THR A 50 -2.49 6.07 -13.52
C THR A 50 -2.17 6.90 -12.27
N PRO A 51 -3.17 7.31 -11.48
CA PRO A 51 -2.91 8.03 -10.23
C PRO A 51 -2.08 7.21 -9.24
N VAL A 52 -1.12 7.87 -8.59
CA VAL A 52 -0.27 7.25 -7.58
C VAL A 52 -0.51 7.92 -6.24
N TYR A 53 -0.87 7.12 -5.25
CA TYR A 53 -1.10 7.55 -3.87
C TYR A 53 0.04 7.01 -3.01
N MET A 54 0.87 7.91 -2.48
CA MET A 54 2.06 7.54 -1.72
C MET A 54 2.05 8.19 -0.35
N VAL A 55 2.49 7.44 0.66
CA VAL A 55 2.82 7.99 1.97
C VAL A 55 4.31 7.80 2.24
N GLY A 56 4.86 8.60 3.16
CA GLY A 56 6.24 8.48 3.59
C GLY A 56 6.40 7.44 4.68
N GLY A 57 7.39 6.57 4.53
CA GLY A 57 7.82 5.68 5.58
C GLY A 57 8.98 6.25 6.37
N ASN A 58 9.47 5.49 7.35
CA ASN A 58 10.58 5.94 8.19
C ASN A 58 11.89 6.15 7.41
N CYS A 59 12.07 5.45 6.28
CA CYS A 59 13.27 5.59 5.45
C CYS A 59 13.18 6.74 4.44
N ASP A 60 11.99 7.20 4.08
CA ASP A 60 11.82 8.22 3.05
C ASP A 60 12.33 9.59 3.49
N SER A 61 12.21 9.93 4.76
CA SER A 61 12.76 11.18 5.30
C SER A 61 14.28 11.26 5.17
N TRP A 62 14.96 10.14 5.27
CA TRP A 62 16.40 10.04 5.05
C TRP A 62 16.77 10.28 3.59
N TRP A 63 15.87 9.91 2.67
CA TRP A 63 16.07 10.11 1.24
C TRP A 63 15.79 11.55 0.82
N GLY A 64 15.15 12.36 1.68
CA GLY A 64 14.80 13.74 1.39
C GLY A 64 13.43 13.92 0.73
N GLU A 65 12.63 12.87 0.68
CA GLU A 65 11.25 12.93 0.16
C GLU A 65 10.30 13.45 1.24
N ASP A 66 9.52 14.46 0.88
CA ASP A 66 8.50 15.05 1.74
C ASP A 66 7.12 14.52 1.36
N LEU A 67 6.83 13.29 1.77
CA LEU A 67 5.55 12.64 1.53
C LEU A 67 4.68 12.69 2.78
N PRO A 68 3.35 12.77 2.64
CA PRO A 68 2.46 12.76 3.81
C PRO A 68 2.59 11.43 4.56
N SER A 69 2.43 11.49 5.88
CA SER A 69 2.52 10.29 6.72
C SER A 69 1.25 9.44 6.68
N LEU A 70 0.13 10.04 6.29
CA LEU A 70 -1.17 9.39 6.23
C LEU A 70 -2.03 10.07 5.18
N ILE A 71 -2.72 9.27 4.37
CA ILE A 71 -3.73 9.76 3.42
C ILE A 71 -5.00 8.94 3.53
N THR A 72 -6.11 9.50 3.07
CA THR A 72 -7.37 8.78 2.93
C THR A 72 -7.86 8.91 1.49
N ILE A 73 -8.41 7.81 0.96
CA ILE A 73 -8.88 7.73 -0.42
C ILE A 73 -10.31 7.21 -0.42
N PRO A 74 -11.29 8.00 -0.87
CA PRO A 74 -12.65 7.49 -1.05
C PRO A 74 -12.73 6.68 -2.35
N ALA A 75 -13.33 5.50 -2.29
CA ALA A 75 -13.49 4.66 -3.47
C ALA A 75 -14.63 3.66 -3.29
N CYS A 76 -15.60 3.68 -4.20
CA CYS A 76 -16.72 2.70 -4.24
C CYS A 76 -17.45 2.54 -2.90
N GLY A 77 -17.71 3.64 -2.21
CA GLY A 77 -18.38 3.63 -0.90
C GLY A 77 -17.46 3.28 0.27
N HIS A 78 -16.21 2.95 0.02
CA HIS A 78 -15.20 2.71 1.04
C HIS A 78 -14.34 3.94 1.28
N ARG A 79 -13.70 3.98 2.43
CA ARG A 79 -12.65 4.96 2.71
C ARG A 79 -11.39 4.20 3.10
N ILE A 80 -10.37 4.37 2.28
CA ILE A 80 -9.08 3.70 2.45
C ILE A 80 -8.15 4.64 3.20
N MET A 81 -7.63 4.19 4.34
CA MET A 81 -6.56 4.89 5.05
C MET A 81 -5.24 4.22 4.70
N VAL A 82 -4.26 5.01 4.30
CA VAL A 82 -2.91 4.51 3.99
C VAL A 82 -1.92 5.19 4.90
N THR A 83 -1.09 4.41 5.56
CA THR A 83 0.03 4.89 6.38
C THR A 83 1.10 3.80 6.40
N HIS A 84 2.36 4.19 6.59
CA HIS A 84 3.43 3.18 6.61
C HIS A 84 3.31 2.24 7.81
N GLY A 85 2.95 2.76 8.97
CA GLY A 85 2.72 1.96 10.17
C GLY A 85 3.80 2.06 11.23
N HIS A 86 4.96 2.63 10.93
CA HIS A 86 6.06 2.74 11.89
C HIS A 86 5.72 3.56 13.14
N ARG A 87 4.69 4.42 13.05
CA ARG A 87 4.20 5.24 14.17
C ARG A 87 3.03 4.60 14.91
N TYR A 88 2.56 3.45 14.45
CA TYR A 88 1.33 2.81 14.94
C TYR A 88 1.57 1.44 15.56
N SER A 89 2.80 1.15 15.92
CA SER A 89 3.17 -0.09 16.62
C SER A 89 2.83 -1.37 15.87
N VAL A 90 2.85 -1.35 14.52
CA VAL A 90 2.63 -2.56 13.75
C VAL A 90 3.69 -3.62 14.12
N PRO A 91 3.37 -4.91 14.16
CA PRO A 91 2.16 -5.55 13.60
C PRO A 91 0.92 -5.51 14.49
N TYR A 92 0.94 -4.85 15.64
CA TYR A 92 -0.24 -4.71 16.47
C TYR A 92 -1.21 -3.73 15.83
N LEU A 93 -2.51 -4.06 15.84
CA LEU A 93 -3.51 -3.31 15.08
C LEU A 93 -4.23 -2.22 15.86
N ASN A 94 -4.05 -2.18 17.19
CA ASN A 94 -4.81 -1.30 18.07
C ASN A 94 -4.76 0.18 17.68
N ARG A 95 -3.56 0.69 17.44
CA ARG A 95 -3.37 2.10 17.08
C ARG A 95 -3.86 2.42 15.68
N LEU A 96 -3.67 1.48 14.75
CA LEU A 96 -4.22 1.62 13.40
C LEU A 96 -5.75 1.64 13.43
N ALA A 97 -6.37 0.76 14.23
CA ALA A 97 -7.82 0.70 14.37
C ALA A 97 -8.38 2.00 14.95
N GLU A 98 -7.74 2.54 15.98
CA GLU A 98 -8.10 3.82 16.57
C GLU A 98 -8.08 4.96 15.54
N LYS A 99 -6.99 5.04 14.79
CA LYS A 99 -6.83 6.06 13.76
C LYS A 99 -7.83 5.87 12.62
N ALA A 100 -8.10 4.64 12.24
CA ALA A 100 -9.09 4.32 11.22
C ALA A 100 -10.49 4.80 11.62
N ARG A 101 -10.88 4.58 12.88
CA ARG A 101 -12.16 5.07 13.40
C ARG A 101 -12.22 6.59 13.39
N GLU A 102 -11.14 7.27 13.79
CA GLU A 102 -11.02 8.72 13.73
C GLU A 102 -11.22 9.24 12.31
N LYS A 103 -10.61 8.57 11.34
CA LYS A 103 -10.69 8.94 9.91
C LYS A 103 -11.92 8.36 9.20
N LYS A 104 -12.74 7.59 9.89
CA LYS A 104 -13.91 6.89 9.33
C LYS A 104 -13.52 5.97 8.16
N ALA A 105 -12.37 5.32 8.27
CA ALA A 105 -11.87 4.39 7.28
C ALA A 105 -12.32 2.97 7.59
N ASP A 106 -12.65 2.20 6.56
CA ASP A 106 -13.01 0.79 6.66
C ASP A 106 -11.99 -0.13 5.99
N ILE A 107 -11.00 0.47 5.31
CA ILE A 107 -9.84 -0.25 4.76
C ILE A 107 -8.59 0.47 5.25
N VAL A 108 -7.65 -0.29 5.80
CA VAL A 108 -6.35 0.23 6.26
C VAL A 108 -5.24 -0.50 5.54
N ILE A 109 -4.42 0.26 4.82
CA ILE A 109 -3.25 -0.27 4.12
C ILE A 109 -2.00 0.23 4.83
N PHE A 110 -1.11 -0.68 5.17
CA PHE A 110 0.13 -0.36 5.88
C PHE A 110 1.28 -1.28 5.39
N GLY A 111 2.49 -0.94 5.76
CA GLY A 111 3.69 -1.69 5.42
C GLY A 111 4.57 -1.92 6.64
N HIS A 112 5.83 -1.58 6.53
CA HIS A 112 6.85 -1.58 7.57
C HIS A 112 7.35 -2.97 8.02
N THR A 113 6.45 -3.94 8.22
CA THR A 113 6.83 -5.30 8.64
C THR A 113 7.48 -6.12 7.53
N HIS A 114 7.33 -5.68 6.27
CA HIS A 114 7.81 -6.36 5.05
C HIS A 114 7.10 -7.66 4.71
N CYS A 115 6.09 -8.07 5.49
CA CYS A 115 5.40 -9.34 5.29
C CYS A 115 3.91 -9.15 5.06
N TYR A 116 3.37 -9.92 4.12
CA TYR A 116 1.95 -9.89 3.81
C TYR A 116 1.11 -10.25 5.03
N PHE A 117 0.02 -9.49 5.20
CA PHE A 117 -0.94 -9.71 6.27
C PHE A 117 -2.30 -9.18 5.81
N MET A 118 -3.36 -9.93 6.09
CA MET A 118 -4.72 -9.47 5.84
C MET A 118 -5.63 -9.98 6.95
N LYS A 119 -6.40 -9.08 7.55
CA LYS A 119 -7.37 -9.42 8.58
C LYS A 119 -8.51 -8.44 8.57
N LYS A 120 -9.73 -8.96 8.68
CA LYS A 120 -10.93 -8.13 8.88
C LYS A 120 -11.32 -8.21 10.36
N GLU A 121 -11.43 -7.06 11.00
CA GLU A 121 -11.75 -6.97 12.42
C GLU A 121 -12.61 -5.74 12.69
N ASN A 122 -13.77 -5.93 13.33
CA ASN A 122 -14.69 -4.86 13.68
C ASN A 122 -15.07 -3.96 12.51
N GLY A 123 -15.31 -4.56 11.34
CA GLY A 123 -15.71 -3.85 10.15
C GLY A 123 -14.57 -3.16 9.38
N ILE A 124 -13.33 -3.33 9.82
CA ILE A 124 -12.16 -2.75 9.18
C ILE A 124 -11.31 -3.85 8.56
N LEU A 125 -10.96 -3.69 7.28
CA LEU A 125 -10.01 -4.57 6.61
C LEU A 125 -8.60 -4.00 6.76
N PHE A 126 -7.72 -4.74 7.41
CA PHE A 126 -6.29 -4.41 7.52
C PHE A 126 -5.50 -5.19 6.49
N LEU A 127 -4.73 -4.50 5.68
CA LEU A 127 -3.97 -5.10 4.58
C LEU A 127 -2.54 -4.59 4.56
N ASN A 128 -1.60 -5.51 4.65
CA ASN A 128 -0.19 -5.25 4.36
C ASN A 128 0.16 -6.07 3.11
N PRO A 129 0.54 -5.42 2.01
CA PRO A 129 0.82 -6.14 0.75
C PRO A 129 2.12 -6.93 0.77
N GLY A 130 2.88 -6.84 1.85
CA GLY A 130 4.26 -7.30 1.88
C GLY A 130 5.21 -6.26 1.29
N ALA A 131 6.44 -6.63 1.09
CA ALA A 131 7.47 -5.71 0.60
C ALA A 131 7.89 -6.05 -0.83
N ILE A 132 8.02 -5.05 -1.67
CA ILE A 132 8.64 -5.22 -2.98
C ILE A 132 10.11 -5.64 -2.82
N ARG A 133 10.77 -5.13 -1.77
CA ARG A 133 12.11 -5.57 -1.40
C ARG A 133 12.17 -7.06 -1.06
N GLY A 134 11.12 -7.59 -0.46
CA GLY A 134 11.02 -8.97 -0.01
C GLY A 134 10.71 -9.05 1.49
N CYS A 135 9.95 -10.08 1.87
CA CYS A 135 9.65 -10.36 3.26
C CYS A 135 10.91 -10.81 4.00
N ARG A 136 11.13 -10.30 5.21
CA ARG A 136 12.32 -10.64 6.02
C ARG A 136 12.40 -12.13 6.34
N ASP A 137 11.23 -12.76 6.54
CA ASP A 137 11.17 -14.17 6.95
C ASP A 137 11.36 -15.13 5.79
N THR A 138 10.81 -14.80 4.61
CA THR A 138 10.83 -15.71 3.44
C THR A 138 11.72 -15.25 2.30
N GLY A 139 12.13 -13.98 2.31
CA GLY A 139 12.87 -13.34 1.22
C GLY A 139 12.03 -13.07 -0.03
N ARG A 140 10.74 -13.42 -0.02
CA ARG A 140 9.87 -13.32 -1.21
C ARG A 140 9.24 -11.94 -1.34
N PRO A 141 9.45 -11.25 -2.47
CA PRO A 141 8.73 -10.02 -2.77
C PRO A 141 7.25 -10.30 -3.02
N SER A 142 6.39 -9.37 -2.60
CA SER A 142 4.96 -9.49 -2.85
C SER A 142 4.29 -8.14 -3.03
N TYR A 143 3.14 -8.16 -3.65
CA TYR A 143 2.23 -7.03 -3.80
C TYR A 143 0.81 -7.58 -3.85
N CYS A 144 -0.18 -6.69 -3.84
CA CYS A 144 -1.57 -7.09 -3.93
C CYS A 144 -2.28 -6.34 -5.06
N LEU A 145 -3.30 -6.99 -5.61
CA LEU A 145 -4.32 -6.33 -6.41
C LEU A 145 -5.59 -6.28 -5.57
N MET A 146 -6.18 -5.11 -5.47
CA MET A 146 -7.44 -4.92 -4.75
C MET A 146 -8.49 -4.40 -5.70
N VAL A 147 -9.62 -5.10 -5.79
CA VAL A 147 -10.75 -4.69 -6.61
C VAL A 147 -11.92 -4.35 -5.69
N LEU A 148 -12.42 -3.14 -5.84
CA LEU A 148 -13.62 -2.67 -5.14
C LEU A 148 -14.78 -2.68 -6.13
N GLY A 149 -15.77 -3.52 -5.86
CA GLY A 149 -16.96 -3.63 -6.70
C GLY A 149 -17.96 -2.51 -6.43
N ASP A 150 -18.84 -2.28 -7.40
CA ASP A 150 -19.94 -1.30 -7.24
C ASP A 150 -20.95 -1.75 -6.18
N ASP A 151 -20.97 -3.04 -5.89
CA ASP A 151 -21.78 -3.67 -4.83
C ASP A 151 -21.15 -3.53 -3.43
N GLY A 152 -20.01 -2.87 -3.31
CA GLY A 152 -19.27 -2.70 -2.06
C GLY A 152 -18.36 -3.85 -1.68
N LYS A 153 -18.30 -4.91 -2.48
CA LYS A 153 -17.43 -6.06 -2.19
C LYS A 153 -15.97 -5.73 -2.44
N ILE A 154 -15.11 -6.30 -1.60
CA ILE A 154 -13.66 -6.12 -1.66
C ILE A 154 -13.03 -7.46 -2.03
N HIS A 155 -12.24 -7.48 -3.10
CA HIS A 155 -11.48 -8.65 -3.50
C HIS A 155 -9.99 -8.31 -3.47
N VAL A 156 -9.22 -9.08 -2.72
CA VAL A 156 -7.77 -8.91 -2.61
C VAL A 156 -7.07 -10.15 -3.11
N ARG A 157 -6.12 -9.97 -3.99
CA ARG A 157 -5.26 -11.05 -4.49
C ARG A 157 -3.81 -10.71 -4.17
N LYS A 158 -3.19 -11.53 -3.33
CA LYS A 158 -1.75 -11.48 -3.09
C LYS A 158 -1.03 -12.07 -4.29
N LYS A 159 0.04 -11.41 -4.74
CA LYS A 159 0.93 -11.93 -5.77
C LYS A 159 2.37 -11.89 -5.28
N GLU A 160 3.11 -12.95 -5.56
CA GLU A 160 4.54 -13.01 -5.34
C GLU A 160 5.22 -12.98 -6.71
N PHE A 161 6.37 -12.33 -6.79
CA PHE A 161 7.19 -12.41 -7.99
C PHE A 161 8.62 -12.79 -7.65
N ARG A 162 9.26 -13.44 -8.62
CA ARG A 162 10.56 -14.05 -8.40
C ARG A 162 11.67 -13.28 -9.07
#